data_43820a231f94d6d338e8cd08a07ae820
#
_entry.id   43820a231f94d6d338e8cd08a07ae820
#
_cell.length_a   1.000
_cell.length_b   1.000
_cell.length_c   1.000
_cell.angle_alpha   90.00
_cell.angle_beta   90.00
_cell.angle_gamma   90.00
#
_symmetry.space_group_name_H-M   'P 1'
#
loop_
_entity.id
_entity.type
_entity.pdbx_description
1 polymer ?
#
loop_
_entity_poly.entity_id
_entity_poly.type
_entity_poly.pdbx_seq_one_letter_code
_entity_poly.pdbx_strand_id
1 'polypeptide(L)'
;VVTYENAPYGNLRVEKIGDTGEALSGVTVQVKDIASGTTYTKKTGAGGVALFDELRPASYEVREVAGIEGWEADTETVQTVQVTAGSTVTVTMTNKAQAGLRILKYSRTDRLYLSDVSFEVYRDGVSLGIFKTDAQGEIFLPNCASGTYLCIERNVSGHVLDTTPQQVELKAGDGIKTLVFYNDRLPGIHLIKVDSADPSKTIPNARFRIEAVDGSYG
;
A
#
# COMPACT_ATOMS: atom_id res chain seq x y z
N VAL A 1 3.24 -3.25 -67.58
CA VAL A 1 2.38 -2.65 -66.53
C VAL A 1 2.89 -3.21 -65.19
N VAL A 2 3.39 -2.36 -64.30
CA VAL A 2 3.73 -2.75 -62.92
C VAL A 2 2.52 -2.40 -62.09
N THR A 3 1.87 -3.41 -61.49
CA THR A 3 0.74 -3.22 -60.63
C THR A 3 1.25 -3.23 -59.18
N TYR A 4 1.00 -2.18 -58.42
CA TYR A 4 1.26 -2.14 -56.97
C TYR A 4 -0.05 -2.42 -56.27
N GLU A 5 -0.09 -3.48 -55.49
CA GLU A 5 -1.19 -3.74 -54.56
C GLU A 5 -0.80 -3.24 -53.17
N ASN A 6 -1.56 -2.28 -52.65
CA ASN A 6 -1.42 -1.86 -51.24
C ASN A 6 -2.35 -2.69 -50.39
N ALA A 7 -1.79 -3.46 -49.46
CA ALA A 7 -2.61 -4.08 -48.43
C ALA A 7 -3.21 -3.00 -47.50
N PRO A 8 -4.51 -3.05 -47.20
CA PRO A 8 -5.09 -2.11 -46.24
C PRO A 8 -4.43 -2.24 -44.87
N TYR A 9 -4.42 -1.16 -44.11
CA TYR A 9 -3.97 -1.16 -42.74
C TYR A 9 -4.90 -2.02 -41.86
N GLY A 10 -4.39 -2.51 -40.73
CA GLY A 10 -5.15 -3.13 -39.67
C GLY A 10 -5.10 -2.28 -38.42
N ASN A 11 -5.81 -2.69 -37.39
CA ASN A 11 -5.83 -2.03 -36.11
C ASN A 11 -5.46 -3.01 -34.99
N LEU A 12 -4.85 -2.49 -33.92
CA LEU A 12 -4.59 -3.21 -32.68
C LEU A 12 -5.29 -2.51 -31.53
N ARG A 13 -6.20 -3.21 -30.87
CA ARG A 13 -6.93 -2.77 -29.69
C ARG A 13 -6.28 -3.42 -28.48
N VAL A 14 -5.74 -2.61 -27.57
CA VAL A 14 -5.21 -3.09 -26.30
C VAL A 14 -6.22 -2.78 -25.20
N GLU A 15 -6.69 -3.82 -24.53
CA GLU A 15 -7.58 -3.73 -23.37
C GLU A 15 -6.78 -3.92 -22.10
N LYS A 16 -6.83 -2.95 -21.20
CA LYS A 16 -6.19 -2.99 -19.90
C LYS A 16 -7.23 -3.13 -18.81
N ILE A 17 -7.16 -4.23 -18.08
CA ILE A 17 -8.10 -4.54 -16.98
C ILE A 17 -7.36 -4.81 -15.67
N GLY A 18 -8.06 -4.62 -14.56
CA GLY A 18 -7.65 -5.09 -13.25
C GLY A 18 -7.91 -6.58 -13.06
N ASP A 19 -7.31 -7.19 -12.04
CA ASP A 19 -7.51 -8.60 -11.68
C ASP A 19 -8.91 -8.89 -11.13
N THR A 20 -9.68 -7.85 -10.79
CA THR A 20 -11.11 -7.93 -10.42
C THR A 20 -12.04 -7.57 -11.58
N GLY A 21 -11.49 -7.26 -12.76
CA GLY A 21 -12.21 -7.08 -14.02
C GLY A 21 -12.54 -5.63 -14.38
N GLU A 22 -12.13 -4.65 -13.60
CA GLU A 22 -12.36 -3.22 -13.90
C GLU A 22 -11.46 -2.72 -15.03
N ALA A 23 -11.96 -1.78 -15.81
CA ALA A 23 -11.22 -1.14 -16.90
C ALA A 23 -10.20 -0.14 -16.35
N LEU A 24 -8.91 -0.27 -16.72
CA LEU A 24 -7.84 0.58 -16.23
C LEU A 24 -7.53 1.71 -17.21
N SER A 25 -7.96 2.94 -16.86
CA SER A 25 -7.71 4.16 -17.62
C SER A 25 -6.39 4.81 -17.24
N GLY A 26 -5.65 5.35 -18.23
CA GLY A 26 -4.41 6.09 -18.00
C GLY A 26 -3.13 5.25 -18.05
N VAL A 27 -3.25 3.92 -18.14
CA VAL A 27 -2.10 3.02 -18.31
C VAL A 27 -1.41 3.29 -19.63
N THR A 28 -0.08 3.40 -19.63
CA THR A 28 0.70 3.65 -20.84
C THR A 28 1.14 2.34 -21.46
N VAL A 29 0.71 2.12 -22.70
CA VAL A 29 1.02 0.92 -23.49
C VAL A 29 1.92 1.30 -24.65
N GLN A 30 2.92 0.47 -24.92
CA GLN A 30 3.79 0.56 -26.08
C GLN A 30 3.55 -0.62 -27.03
N VAL A 31 3.47 -0.32 -28.30
CA VAL A 31 3.40 -1.30 -29.40
C VAL A 31 4.63 -1.10 -30.26
N LYS A 32 5.38 -2.17 -30.55
CA LYS A 32 6.60 -2.14 -31.35
C LYS A 32 6.46 -3.07 -32.54
N ASP A 33 6.64 -2.55 -33.76
CA ASP A 33 6.79 -3.35 -34.97
C ASP A 33 8.11 -4.13 -34.88
N ILE A 34 8.03 -5.47 -34.89
CA ILE A 34 9.19 -6.34 -34.73
C ILE A 34 10.17 -6.20 -35.90
N ALA A 35 9.66 -6.03 -37.10
CA ALA A 35 10.48 -5.98 -38.29
C ALA A 35 11.20 -4.64 -38.48
N SER A 36 10.50 -3.52 -38.27
CA SER A 36 11.06 -2.18 -38.43
C SER A 36 11.68 -1.59 -37.19
N GLY A 37 11.32 -2.12 -35.99
CA GLY A 37 11.68 -1.55 -34.70
C GLY A 37 10.90 -0.28 -34.34
N THR A 38 9.96 0.16 -35.18
CA THR A 38 9.16 1.36 -34.93
C THR A 38 8.27 1.16 -33.71
N THR A 39 8.20 2.15 -32.80
CA THR A 39 7.41 2.10 -31.58
C THR A 39 6.29 3.14 -31.60
N TYR A 40 5.14 2.73 -31.10
CA TYR A 40 3.95 3.58 -30.89
C TYR A 40 3.57 3.51 -29.42
N THR A 41 3.18 4.63 -28.82
CA THR A 41 2.81 4.69 -27.40
C THR A 41 1.49 5.43 -27.24
N LYS A 42 0.55 4.84 -26.53
CA LYS A 42 -0.75 5.45 -26.19
C LYS A 42 -1.11 5.16 -24.72
N LYS A 43 -1.94 6.04 -24.15
CA LYS A 43 -2.60 5.78 -22.86
C LYS A 43 -3.97 5.20 -23.08
N THR A 44 -4.38 4.28 -22.18
CA THR A 44 -5.75 3.77 -22.18
C THR A 44 -6.73 4.85 -21.78
N GLY A 45 -7.87 4.90 -22.47
CA GLY A 45 -9.00 5.80 -22.18
C GLY A 45 -9.90 5.26 -21.06
N ALA A 46 -11.03 5.93 -20.82
CA ALA A 46 -11.99 5.62 -19.75
C ALA A 46 -12.52 4.17 -19.75
N GLY A 47 -12.55 3.50 -20.91
CA GLY A 47 -12.91 2.06 -21.00
C GLY A 47 -11.74 1.11 -20.89
N GLY A 48 -10.56 1.54 -20.44
CA GLY A 48 -9.35 0.72 -20.37
C GLY A 48 -8.74 0.40 -21.73
N VAL A 49 -9.09 1.11 -22.79
CA VAL A 49 -8.71 0.77 -24.16
C VAL A 49 -7.71 1.77 -24.72
N ALA A 50 -6.65 1.25 -25.34
CA ALA A 50 -5.78 1.98 -26.27
C ALA A 50 -5.93 1.39 -27.68
N LEU A 51 -6.40 2.19 -28.64
CA LEU A 51 -6.54 1.79 -30.03
C LEU A 51 -5.36 2.34 -30.84
N PHE A 52 -4.61 1.43 -31.48
CA PHE A 52 -3.57 1.72 -32.44
C PHE A 52 -4.14 1.42 -33.84
N ASP A 53 -4.52 2.44 -34.53
CA ASP A 53 -5.11 2.43 -35.84
C ASP A 53 -4.03 2.58 -36.94
N GLU A 54 -4.37 2.23 -38.15
CA GLU A 54 -3.51 2.37 -39.35
C GLU A 54 -2.12 1.70 -39.20
N LEU A 55 -2.09 0.52 -38.58
CA LEU A 55 -0.88 -0.29 -38.49
C LEU A 55 -0.70 -1.12 -39.77
N ARG A 56 0.53 -1.23 -40.27
CA ARG A 56 0.85 -2.16 -41.35
C ARG A 56 0.61 -3.60 -40.88
N PRO A 57 0.13 -4.49 -41.78
CA PRO A 57 0.08 -5.92 -41.46
C PRO A 57 1.48 -6.45 -41.12
N ALA A 58 1.71 -6.78 -39.86
CA ALA A 58 3.00 -7.25 -39.31
C ALA A 58 2.82 -7.87 -37.95
N SER A 59 3.89 -8.45 -37.39
CA SER A 59 3.99 -8.88 -36.02
C SER A 59 4.44 -7.73 -35.12
N TYR A 60 3.72 -7.53 -34.02
CA TYR A 60 3.97 -6.47 -33.03
C TYR A 60 4.21 -7.05 -31.64
N GLU A 61 5.13 -6.45 -30.90
CA GLU A 61 5.26 -6.62 -29.45
C GLU A 61 4.40 -5.58 -28.75
N VAL A 62 3.63 -6.01 -27.74
CA VAL A 62 2.78 -5.15 -26.91
C VAL A 62 3.23 -5.29 -25.47
N ARG A 63 3.49 -4.18 -24.79
CA ARG A 63 3.85 -4.15 -23.38
C ARG A 63 3.30 -2.92 -22.67
N GLU A 64 3.14 -3.02 -21.36
CA GLU A 64 2.97 -1.87 -20.50
C GLU A 64 4.31 -1.18 -20.26
N VAL A 65 4.33 0.15 -20.26
CA VAL A 65 5.55 0.94 -19.98
C VAL A 65 5.38 1.87 -18.78
N ALA A 66 4.14 2.17 -18.37
CA ALA A 66 3.84 2.86 -17.13
C ALA A 66 2.43 2.52 -16.66
N GLY A 67 2.31 2.18 -15.37
CA GLY A 67 1.05 1.90 -14.69
C GLY A 67 0.32 3.14 -14.18
N ILE A 68 -0.65 2.91 -13.30
CA ILE A 68 -1.44 3.92 -12.61
C ILE A 68 -1.47 3.60 -11.11
N GLU A 69 -1.79 4.61 -10.30
CA GLU A 69 -1.92 4.45 -8.84
C GLU A 69 -2.94 3.38 -8.48
N GLY A 70 -2.66 2.62 -7.42
CA GLY A 70 -3.49 1.53 -6.93
C GLY A 70 -3.28 0.19 -7.64
N TRP A 71 -2.47 0.16 -8.70
CA TRP A 71 -2.21 -1.03 -9.52
C TRP A 71 -0.72 -1.28 -9.67
N GLU A 72 -0.30 -2.53 -9.61
CA GLU A 72 1.09 -2.91 -9.90
C GLU A 72 1.28 -3.02 -11.42
N ALA A 73 2.19 -2.21 -11.93
CA ALA A 73 2.50 -2.20 -13.36
C ALA A 73 3.23 -3.50 -13.76
N ASP A 74 2.76 -4.17 -14.79
CA ASP A 74 3.44 -5.32 -15.40
C ASP A 74 4.25 -4.86 -16.63
N THR A 75 5.45 -4.34 -16.38
CA THR A 75 6.37 -3.85 -17.42
C THR A 75 7.23 -4.94 -18.04
N GLU A 76 7.23 -6.13 -17.44
CA GLU A 76 8.09 -7.26 -17.88
C GLU A 76 7.38 -8.15 -18.90
N THR A 77 6.06 -8.25 -18.86
CA THR A 77 5.30 -9.10 -19.79
C THR A 77 5.20 -8.44 -21.15
N VAL A 78 5.69 -9.15 -22.17
CA VAL A 78 5.57 -8.77 -23.59
C VAL A 78 4.68 -9.79 -24.29
N GLN A 79 3.62 -9.32 -24.96
CA GLN A 79 2.77 -10.14 -25.82
C GLN A 79 3.10 -9.88 -27.27
N THR A 80 3.21 -10.95 -28.07
CA THR A 80 3.37 -10.84 -29.53
C THR A 80 2.03 -11.07 -30.20
N VAL A 81 1.67 -10.17 -31.13
CA VAL A 81 0.40 -10.22 -31.85
C VAL A 81 0.62 -9.98 -33.34
N GLN A 82 -0.15 -10.68 -34.19
CA GLN A 82 -0.16 -10.48 -35.64
C GLN A 82 -1.31 -9.55 -36.01
N VAL A 83 -0.98 -8.36 -36.52
CA VAL A 83 -1.96 -7.46 -37.13
C VAL A 83 -2.16 -7.87 -38.60
N THR A 84 -3.42 -8.07 -38.97
CA THR A 84 -3.80 -8.46 -40.34
C THR A 84 -4.54 -7.34 -41.03
N ALA A 85 -4.42 -7.30 -42.37
CA ALA A 85 -5.03 -6.28 -43.21
C ALA A 85 -6.55 -6.21 -43.01
N GLY A 86 -7.10 -5.00 -42.86
CA GLY A 86 -8.53 -4.73 -42.77
C GLY A 86 -9.22 -5.19 -41.49
N SER A 87 -8.46 -5.70 -40.49
CA SER A 87 -9.06 -6.20 -39.25
C SER A 87 -8.55 -5.48 -38.00
N THR A 88 -9.30 -5.63 -36.90
CA THR A 88 -8.88 -5.21 -35.56
C THR A 88 -8.56 -6.43 -34.75
N VAL A 89 -7.32 -6.53 -34.25
CA VAL A 89 -6.88 -7.55 -33.33
C VAL A 89 -6.94 -6.99 -31.92
N THR A 90 -7.42 -7.79 -30.95
CA THR A 90 -7.50 -7.37 -29.54
C THR A 90 -6.48 -8.14 -28.69
N VAL A 91 -5.78 -7.41 -27.84
CA VAL A 91 -4.88 -7.94 -26.78
C VAL A 91 -5.39 -7.47 -25.44
N THR A 92 -5.57 -8.38 -24.50
CA THR A 92 -5.94 -8.06 -23.11
C THR A 92 -4.72 -8.21 -22.20
N MET A 93 -4.49 -7.21 -21.35
CA MET A 93 -3.42 -7.18 -20.36
C MET A 93 -4.02 -6.87 -18.99
N THR A 94 -3.58 -7.61 -17.96
CA THR A 94 -4.15 -7.50 -16.60
C THR A 94 -3.10 -7.00 -15.61
N ASN A 95 -3.47 -6.02 -14.76
CA ASN A 95 -2.68 -5.62 -13.58
C ASN A 95 -3.36 -6.12 -12.31
N LYS A 96 -2.56 -6.33 -11.26
CA LYS A 96 -3.06 -6.68 -9.93
C LYS A 96 -3.20 -5.41 -9.08
N ALA A 97 -4.28 -5.36 -8.27
CA ALA A 97 -4.45 -4.29 -7.30
C ALA A 97 -3.29 -4.29 -6.29
N GLN A 98 -2.80 -3.12 -5.92
CA GLN A 98 -1.83 -2.98 -4.84
C GLN A 98 -2.47 -3.37 -3.50
N ALA A 99 -1.67 -3.94 -2.60
CA ALA A 99 -2.14 -4.30 -1.26
C ALA A 99 -2.29 -3.06 -0.36
N GLY A 100 -2.98 -3.22 0.77
CA GLY A 100 -3.03 -2.24 1.86
C GLY A 100 -2.37 -2.77 3.12
N LEU A 101 -1.75 -1.89 3.91
CA LEU A 101 -1.25 -2.19 5.25
C LEU A 101 -2.07 -1.43 6.29
N ARG A 102 -2.62 -2.19 7.25
CA ARG A 102 -3.31 -1.65 8.42
C ARG A 102 -2.50 -1.96 9.66
N ILE A 103 -2.24 -0.97 10.50
CA ILE A 103 -1.65 -1.12 11.83
C ILE A 103 -2.73 -0.74 12.83
N LEU A 104 -3.01 -1.63 13.78
CA LEU A 104 -3.92 -1.36 14.90
C LEU A 104 -3.13 -1.36 16.21
N LYS A 105 -3.37 -0.34 17.04
CA LYS A 105 -2.76 -0.20 18.34
C LYS A 105 -3.77 -0.35 19.46
N TYR A 106 -3.54 -1.30 20.37
CA TYR A 106 -4.47 -1.69 21.43
C TYR A 106 -3.81 -1.73 22.80
N SER A 107 -4.50 -1.19 23.83
CA SER A 107 -4.11 -1.37 25.25
C SER A 107 -4.76 -2.62 25.80
N ARG A 108 -3.96 -3.59 26.28
CA ARG A 108 -4.47 -4.79 26.96
C ARG A 108 -5.12 -4.44 28.28
N THR A 109 -4.53 -3.48 29.02
CA THR A 109 -4.99 -3.05 30.34
C THR A 109 -6.32 -2.31 30.26
N ASP A 110 -6.40 -1.31 29.35
CA ASP A 110 -7.58 -0.44 29.23
C ASP A 110 -8.66 -1.03 28.33
N ARG A 111 -8.33 -2.06 27.53
CA ARG A 111 -9.19 -2.71 26.52
C ARG A 111 -9.72 -1.71 25.47
N LEU A 112 -8.87 -0.77 25.08
CA LEU A 112 -9.18 0.30 24.13
C LEU A 112 -8.12 0.39 23.05
N TYR A 113 -8.50 0.90 21.89
CA TYR A 113 -7.55 1.32 20.86
C TYR A 113 -6.86 2.63 21.28
N LEU A 114 -5.58 2.78 20.93
CA LEU A 114 -4.75 3.92 21.34
C LEU A 114 -4.47 4.84 20.15
N SER A 115 -4.91 6.09 20.25
CA SER A 115 -4.62 7.16 19.28
C SER A 115 -3.26 7.82 19.53
N ASP A 116 -2.76 8.56 18.54
CA ASP A 116 -1.52 9.36 18.59
C ASP A 116 -0.25 8.55 18.91
N VAL A 117 -0.29 7.23 18.72
CA VAL A 117 0.87 6.36 18.86
C VAL A 117 1.68 6.38 17.57
N SER A 118 2.99 6.63 17.67
CA SER A 118 3.87 6.77 16.52
C SER A 118 4.52 5.45 16.13
N PHE A 119 4.47 5.13 14.84
CA PHE A 119 5.14 3.99 14.23
C PHE A 119 6.06 4.44 13.11
N GLU A 120 7.27 3.92 13.08
CA GLU A 120 8.13 4.02 11.91
C GLU A 120 7.92 2.79 11.04
N VAL A 121 7.63 3.03 9.76
CA VAL A 121 7.34 1.98 8.78
C VAL A 121 8.45 1.93 7.75
N TYR A 122 8.94 0.73 7.47
CA TYR A 122 9.95 0.47 6.46
C TYR A 122 9.38 -0.45 5.39
N ARG A 123 9.87 -0.32 4.16
CA ARG A 123 9.69 -1.29 3.08
C ARG A 123 11.06 -1.70 2.56
N ASP A 124 11.35 -3.00 2.57
CA ASP A 124 12.62 -3.58 2.09
C ASP A 124 13.85 -2.89 2.69
N GLY A 125 13.75 -2.53 3.99
CA GLY A 125 14.81 -1.85 4.74
C GLY A 125 14.88 -0.33 4.54
N VAL A 126 14.07 0.26 3.66
CA VAL A 126 13.99 1.71 3.44
C VAL A 126 12.86 2.31 4.26
N SER A 127 13.14 3.34 5.09
CA SER A 127 12.13 4.03 5.88
C SER A 127 11.16 4.78 4.96
N LEU A 128 9.86 4.55 5.18
CA LEU A 128 8.77 5.31 4.56
C LEU A 128 8.36 6.52 5.40
N GLY A 129 8.89 6.62 6.64
CA GLY A 129 8.60 7.69 7.57
C GLY A 129 7.90 7.24 8.84
N ILE A 130 7.47 8.24 9.62
CA ILE A 130 6.73 8.04 10.88
C ILE A 130 5.26 8.37 10.66
N PHE A 131 4.41 7.43 11.05
CA PHE A 131 2.94 7.53 10.98
C PHE A 131 2.36 7.47 12.38
N LYS A 132 1.20 8.08 12.58
CA LYS A 132 0.51 8.10 13.88
C LYS A 132 -0.86 7.46 13.77
N THR A 133 -1.26 6.73 14.81
CA THR A 133 -2.61 6.18 14.89
C THR A 133 -3.65 7.29 15.05
N ASP A 134 -4.76 7.13 14.36
CA ASP A 134 -5.94 8.01 14.41
C ASP A 134 -6.76 7.80 15.70
N ALA A 135 -7.95 8.41 15.76
CA ALA A 135 -8.88 8.28 16.88
C ALA A 135 -9.41 6.85 17.10
N GLN A 136 -9.33 6.00 16.10
CA GLN A 136 -9.69 4.58 16.13
C GLN A 136 -8.48 3.69 16.46
N GLY A 137 -7.30 4.28 16.70
CA GLY A 137 -6.05 3.57 16.95
C GLY A 137 -5.51 2.87 15.70
N GLU A 138 -5.83 3.40 14.53
CA GLU A 138 -5.47 2.83 13.22
C GLU A 138 -4.47 3.72 12.47
N ILE A 139 -3.51 3.07 11.80
CA ILE A 139 -2.80 3.62 10.65
C ILE A 139 -3.20 2.79 9.45
N PHE A 140 -3.69 3.42 8.40
CA PHE A 140 -4.01 2.75 7.15
C PHE A 140 -3.17 3.32 6.00
N LEU A 141 -2.37 2.46 5.38
CA LEU A 141 -1.56 2.76 4.19
C LEU A 141 -2.20 2.03 3.00
N PRO A 142 -2.95 2.72 2.15
CA PRO A 142 -3.48 2.15 0.93
C PRO A 142 -2.37 2.06 -0.14
N ASN A 143 -2.62 1.29 -1.19
CA ASN A 143 -1.78 1.26 -2.39
C ASN A 143 -0.30 0.97 -2.11
N CYS A 144 -0.06 0.01 -1.22
CA CYS A 144 1.28 -0.44 -0.89
C CYS A 144 1.87 -1.25 -2.06
N ALA A 145 3.04 -0.84 -2.55
CA ALA A 145 3.79 -1.65 -3.51
C ALA A 145 4.25 -2.97 -2.86
N SER A 146 4.42 -4.02 -3.65
CA SER A 146 4.93 -5.31 -3.17
C SER A 146 6.27 -5.15 -2.46
N GLY A 147 6.49 -5.91 -1.39
CA GLY A 147 7.71 -5.88 -0.57
C GLY A 147 7.48 -6.32 0.87
N THR A 148 8.56 -6.33 1.66
CA THR A 148 8.51 -6.64 3.09
C THR A 148 8.38 -5.35 3.91
N TYR A 149 7.28 -5.22 4.62
CA TYR A 149 7.01 -4.09 5.50
C TYR A 149 7.38 -4.44 6.94
N LEU A 150 8.18 -3.59 7.57
CA LEU A 150 8.58 -3.65 8.97
C LEU A 150 8.01 -2.44 9.70
N CYS A 151 7.29 -2.67 10.82
CA CYS A 151 6.68 -1.62 11.62
C CYS A 151 7.25 -1.66 13.04
N ILE A 152 7.71 -0.50 13.54
CA ILE A 152 8.32 -0.35 14.87
C ILE A 152 7.62 0.78 15.60
N GLU A 153 7.10 0.51 16.80
CA GLU A 153 6.56 1.55 17.66
C GLU A 153 7.67 2.48 18.15
N ARG A 154 7.44 3.80 18.09
CA ARG A 154 8.43 4.81 18.46
C ARG A 154 8.01 5.68 19.64
N ASN A 155 6.71 5.85 19.85
CA ASN A 155 6.21 6.66 20.96
C ASN A 155 4.78 6.24 21.33
N VAL A 156 4.50 6.19 22.63
CA VAL A 156 3.17 5.99 23.21
C VAL A 156 3.07 6.74 24.51
N SER A 157 1.95 7.41 24.80
CA SER A 157 1.72 8.11 26.07
C SER A 157 0.99 7.21 27.06
N GLY A 158 1.40 7.25 28.35
CA GLY A 158 0.73 6.57 29.46
C GLY A 158 0.83 5.03 29.43
N HIS A 159 1.61 4.45 28.53
CA HIS A 159 1.78 3.01 28.35
C HIS A 159 3.27 2.64 28.27
N VAL A 160 3.56 1.38 28.49
CA VAL A 160 4.91 0.83 28.34
C VAL A 160 5.22 0.73 26.83
N LEU A 161 6.27 1.42 26.39
CA LEU A 161 6.71 1.34 25.00
C LEU A 161 7.26 -0.05 24.67
N ASP A 162 6.75 -0.67 23.61
CA ASP A 162 7.25 -1.93 23.07
C ASP A 162 7.82 -1.69 21.66
N THR A 163 9.13 -1.64 21.55
CA THR A 163 9.84 -1.43 20.27
C THR A 163 10.06 -2.70 19.48
N THR A 164 9.49 -3.84 19.89
CA THR A 164 9.58 -5.10 19.17
C THR A 164 8.97 -4.94 17.77
N PRO A 165 9.74 -5.15 16.69
CA PRO A 165 9.23 -4.97 15.36
C PRO A 165 8.27 -6.08 14.97
N GLN A 166 7.25 -5.74 14.18
CA GLN A 166 6.47 -6.72 13.43
C GLN A 166 6.67 -6.49 11.94
N GLN A 167 6.68 -7.59 11.18
CA GLN A 167 6.83 -7.52 9.73
C GLN A 167 5.74 -8.32 9.01
N VAL A 168 5.46 -7.90 7.78
CA VAL A 168 4.55 -8.58 6.87
C VAL A 168 5.04 -8.43 5.44
N GLU A 169 4.96 -9.50 4.66
CA GLU A 169 5.14 -9.43 3.22
C GLU A 169 3.81 -9.03 2.56
N LEU A 170 3.84 -8.01 1.71
CA LEU A 170 2.71 -7.61 0.87
C LEU A 170 3.02 -7.95 -0.59
N LYS A 171 2.03 -8.49 -1.28
CA LYS A 171 2.05 -8.76 -2.73
C LYS A 171 0.82 -8.13 -3.37
N ALA A 172 0.95 -7.72 -4.62
CA ALA A 172 -0.19 -7.28 -5.40
C ALA A 172 -1.30 -8.36 -5.40
N GLY A 173 -2.54 -7.94 -5.17
CA GLY A 173 -3.68 -8.82 -5.03
C GLY A 173 -3.93 -9.38 -3.61
N ASP A 174 -3.06 -9.11 -2.63
CA ASP A 174 -3.23 -9.61 -1.25
C ASP A 174 -4.41 -8.95 -0.48
N GLY A 175 -4.93 -7.82 -0.96
CA GLY A 175 -5.89 -7.02 -0.22
C GLY A 175 -5.26 -6.32 0.99
N ILE A 176 -6.02 -6.14 2.08
CA ILE A 176 -5.54 -5.45 3.28
C ILE A 176 -4.97 -6.46 4.27
N LYS A 177 -3.69 -6.32 4.62
CA LYS A 177 -3.07 -7.07 5.72
C LYS A 177 -2.99 -6.20 6.97
N THR A 178 -3.27 -6.80 8.13
CA THR A 178 -3.35 -6.10 9.42
C THR A 178 -2.28 -6.60 10.39
N LEU A 179 -1.53 -5.67 10.99
CA LEU A 179 -0.66 -5.89 12.13
C LEU A 179 -1.30 -5.30 13.38
N VAL A 180 -1.27 -6.02 14.49
CA VAL A 180 -1.83 -5.56 15.77
C VAL A 180 -0.73 -5.47 16.80
N PHE A 181 -0.54 -4.27 17.35
CA PHE A 181 0.44 -4.00 18.41
C PHE A 181 -0.28 -3.76 19.74
N TYR A 182 0.33 -4.26 20.81
CA TYR A 182 -0.26 -4.22 22.14
C TYR A 182 0.69 -3.54 23.11
N ASN A 183 0.15 -2.64 23.98
CA ASN A 183 0.87 -2.14 25.14
C ASN A 183 0.05 -2.33 26.39
N ASP A 184 0.75 -2.36 27.51
CA ASP A 184 0.17 -2.32 28.84
C ASP A 184 0.30 -0.91 29.41
N ARG A 185 -0.68 -0.50 30.21
CA ARG A 185 -0.66 0.81 30.85
C ARG A 185 0.51 0.89 31.85
N LEU A 186 1.14 2.05 31.92
CA LEU A 186 2.12 2.30 32.97
C LEU A 186 1.45 2.17 34.35
N PRO A 187 2.10 1.51 35.31
CA PRO A 187 1.58 1.44 36.68
C PRO A 187 1.48 2.85 37.29
N GLY A 188 0.48 3.06 38.10
CA GLY A 188 0.28 4.30 38.84
C GLY A 188 0.14 4.04 40.32
N ILE A 189 0.56 4.99 41.13
CA ILE A 189 0.37 4.95 42.60
C ILE A 189 -0.64 6.03 42.96
N HIS A 190 -1.70 5.64 43.66
CA HIS A 190 -2.65 6.57 44.25
C HIS A 190 -2.50 6.56 45.78
N LEU A 191 -2.04 7.68 46.35
CA LEU A 191 -1.83 7.84 47.78
C LEU A 191 -2.95 8.68 48.38
N ILE A 192 -3.65 8.12 49.36
CA ILE A 192 -4.68 8.84 50.11
C ILE A 192 -4.22 8.89 51.60
N LYS A 193 -4.13 10.10 52.13
CA LYS A 193 -3.93 10.30 53.58
C LYS A 193 -5.28 10.37 54.26
N VAL A 194 -5.48 9.52 55.26
CA VAL A 194 -6.70 9.51 56.05
C VAL A 194 -6.40 9.80 57.51
N ASP A 195 -7.40 10.24 58.28
CA ASP A 195 -7.35 10.36 59.74
C ASP A 195 -7.23 8.98 60.39
N SER A 196 -6.35 8.82 61.39
CA SER A 196 -6.17 7.55 62.06
C SER A 196 -7.36 7.16 62.96
N ALA A 197 -8.13 8.15 63.43
CA ALA A 197 -9.32 7.93 64.26
C ALA A 197 -10.58 7.74 63.44
N ASP A 198 -10.61 8.24 62.21
CA ASP A 198 -11.72 8.11 61.23
C ASP A 198 -11.17 7.93 59.81
N PRO A 199 -10.96 6.69 59.33
CA PRO A 199 -10.42 6.42 58.00
C PRO A 199 -11.30 6.88 56.84
N SER A 200 -12.56 7.24 57.07
CA SER A 200 -13.44 7.81 56.07
C SER A 200 -13.10 9.29 55.75
N LYS A 201 -12.36 9.93 56.65
CA LYS A 201 -11.98 11.33 56.56
C LYS A 201 -10.60 11.48 55.89
N THR A 202 -10.56 12.05 54.71
CA THR A 202 -9.30 12.35 54.01
C THR A 202 -8.63 13.60 54.57
N ILE A 203 -7.29 13.59 54.68
CA ILE A 203 -6.48 14.75 55.08
C ILE A 203 -5.87 15.40 53.85
N PRO A 204 -6.36 16.58 53.42
CA PRO A 204 -5.85 17.27 52.25
C PRO A 204 -4.46 17.87 52.53
N ASN A 205 -3.71 18.17 51.46
CA ASN A 205 -2.40 18.81 51.49
C ASN A 205 -1.29 18.05 52.26
N ALA A 206 -1.45 16.74 52.48
CA ALA A 206 -0.38 15.90 53.00
C ALA A 206 0.74 15.79 51.96
N ARG A 207 1.99 15.96 52.39
CA ARG A 207 3.16 15.78 51.53
C ARG A 207 3.71 14.37 51.68
N PHE A 208 4.00 13.73 50.56
CA PHE A 208 4.61 12.41 50.51
C PHE A 208 5.90 12.49 49.70
N ARG A 209 6.90 11.70 50.09
CA ARG A 209 8.05 11.37 49.26
C ARG A 209 7.89 9.92 48.80
N ILE A 210 8.02 9.70 47.49
CA ILE A 210 8.00 8.39 46.88
C ILE A 210 9.41 8.13 46.34
N GLU A 211 9.99 7.02 46.75
CA GLU A 211 11.28 6.56 46.28
C GLU A 211 11.13 5.16 45.69
N ALA A 212 11.72 4.92 44.51
CA ALA A 212 11.85 3.57 44.00
C ALA A 212 12.92 2.82 44.81
N VAL A 213 12.63 1.57 45.18
CA VAL A 213 13.54 0.74 46.00
C VAL A 213 14.86 0.46 45.26
N ASP A 214 14.83 0.49 43.93
CA ASP A 214 15.98 0.30 43.03
C ASP A 214 16.67 1.60 42.61
N GLY A 215 16.23 2.76 43.11
CA GLY A 215 16.79 4.06 42.75
C GLY A 215 16.44 4.54 41.32
N SER A 216 15.49 3.94 40.66
CA SER A 216 15.17 4.21 39.22
C SER A 216 14.29 5.44 39.00
N TYR A 217 13.87 6.17 40.08
CA TYR A 217 13.15 7.43 39.96
C TYR A 217 14.02 8.61 40.44
N GLY A 218 14.46 9.43 39.50
CA GLY A 218 14.98 10.76 39.72
C GLY A 218 13.96 11.79 39.31
#